data_7abb374a79b677f45b85751d53f5a5f7
#
_entry.id   7abb374a79b677f45b85751d53f5a5f7
#
_cell.length_a   1.000
_cell.length_b   1.000
_cell.length_c   1.000
_cell.angle_alpha   90.00
_cell.angle_beta   90.00
_cell.angle_gamma   90.00
#
_symmetry.space_group_name_H-M   'P 1'
#
loop_
_entity.id
_entity.type
_entity.pdbx_description
1 polymer ?
#
loop_
_entity_poly.entity_id
_entity_poly.type
_entity_poly.pdbx_seq_one_letter_code
_entity_poly.pdbx_strand_id
1 'polypeptide(L)'
;MKYLPLFPLELVVFEGEKVRLHIFEPRYRQLIHECMEENTTFGMPIVFNGKLEGTGTELGHVRLVNTWPGGEMDIECDAISRFELLDFHPVAHGKLYGGGFVRDISFTDNEDKERKLRIGDLLKELYSHTQFDGGHFPDPGADFAVWVHKCGLLPEQEIELAALTGMSDRQLYIIHHLKNLLSSLSALSQMKEKIQLNGHFKKMSNPL
;
A
#
# COMPACT_ATOMS: atom_id res chain seq x y z
N MET A 1 -10.38 -6.16 -22.14
CA MET A 1 -9.66 -4.91 -22.42
C MET A 1 -10.67 -3.78 -22.37
N LYS A 2 -10.44 -2.75 -21.59
CA LYS A 2 -11.29 -1.56 -21.43
C LYS A 2 -10.42 -0.31 -21.41
N TYR A 3 -11.03 0.84 -21.69
CA TYR A 3 -10.37 2.14 -21.55
C TYR A 3 -10.76 2.75 -20.22
N LEU A 4 -9.79 3.25 -19.43
CA LEU A 4 -10.02 3.96 -18.19
C LEU A 4 -9.42 5.36 -18.24
N PRO A 5 -10.09 6.36 -17.63
CA PRO A 5 -9.41 7.58 -17.16
C PRO A 5 -8.34 7.19 -16.15
N LEU A 6 -7.16 7.82 -16.20
CA LEU A 6 -6.02 7.40 -15.38
C LEU A 6 -5.48 8.52 -14.51
N PHE A 7 -5.20 8.18 -13.26
CA PHE A 7 -4.59 9.01 -12.24
C PHE A 7 -3.34 8.31 -11.67
N PRO A 8 -2.18 8.42 -12.32
CA PRO A 8 -0.94 7.81 -11.85
C PRO A 8 -0.48 8.42 -10.51
N LEU A 9 -0.13 7.56 -9.53
CA LEU A 9 0.39 7.97 -8.22
C LEU A 9 1.53 7.06 -7.76
N GLU A 10 2.43 7.60 -6.94
CA GLU A 10 3.44 6.83 -6.20
C GLU A 10 2.80 6.18 -4.96
N LEU A 11 1.81 5.33 -5.20
CA LEU A 11 1.04 4.65 -4.17
C LEU A 11 0.63 3.26 -4.67
N VAL A 12 0.84 2.26 -3.85
CA VAL A 12 0.30 0.91 -4.06
C VAL A 12 -0.99 0.79 -3.27
N VAL A 13 -2.05 0.38 -3.95
CA VAL A 13 -3.37 0.14 -3.34
C VAL A 13 -3.80 -1.28 -3.68
N PHE A 14 -4.28 -1.99 -2.68
CA PHE A 14 -4.76 -3.36 -2.82
C PHE A 14 -6.29 -3.41 -2.91
N GLU A 15 -6.82 -4.47 -3.50
CA GLU A 15 -8.25 -4.69 -3.62
C GLU A 15 -8.92 -4.68 -2.23
N GLY A 16 -10.06 -4.04 -2.11
CA GLY A 16 -10.83 -3.91 -0.87
C GLY A 16 -10.43 -2.73 0.02
N GLU A 17 -9.38 -1.98 -0.33
CA GLU A 17 -9.01 -0.79 0.43
C GLU A 17 -9.96 0.38 0.18
N LYS A 18 -10.12 1.20 1.23
CA LYS A 18 -10.71 2.53 1.14
C LYS A 18 -9.60 3.55 1.04
N VAL A 19 -9.56 4.25 -0.09
CA VAL A 19 -8.52 5.22 -0.41
C VAL A 19 -9.05 6.63 -0.21
N ARG A 20 -8.31 7.44 0.55
CA ARG A 20 -8.58 8.86 0.70
C ARG A 20 -7.56 9.67 -0.07
N LEU A 21 -8.03 10.53 -0.95
CA LEU A 21 -7.19 11.34 -1.81
C LEU A 21 -7.54 12.81 -1.65
N HIS A 22 -6.51 13.65 -1.61
CA HIS A 22 -6.64 15.11 -1.71
C HIS A 22 -6.39 15.53 -3.16
N ILE A 23 -7.42 16.04 -3.81
CA ILE A 23 -7.41 16.35 -5.24
C ILE A 23 -7.30 17.87 -5.42
N PHE A 24 -6.13 18.35 -5.82
CA PHE A 24 -5.85 19.78 -6.00
C PHE A 24 -5.56 20.18 -7.44
N GLU A 25 -5.00 19.27 -8.26
CA GLU A 25 -4.67 19.57 -9.65
C GLU A 25 -5.95 19.69 -10.52
N PRO A 26 -6.06 20.73 -11.38
CA PRO A 26 -7.25 20.94 -12.23
C PRO A 26 -7.61 19.73 -13.08
N ARG A 27 -6.62 19.02 -13.62
CA ARG A 27 -6.85 17.81 -14.44
C ARG A 27 -7.54 16.69 -13.64
N TYR A 28 -7.14 16.47 -12.40
CA TYR A 28 -7.74 15.43 -11.57
C TYR A 28 -9.04 15.87 -10.92
N ARG A 29 -9.24 17.16 -10.70
CA ARG A 29 -10.57 17.70 -10.34
C ARG A 29 -11.60 17.42 -11.43
N GLN A 30 -11.23 17.64 -12.71
CA GLN A 30 -12.11 17.29 -13.83
C GLN A 30 -12.43 15.80 -13.84
N LEU A 31 -11.39 14.93 -13.73
CA LEU A 31 -11.56 13.48 -13.71
C LEU A 31 -12.55 13.04 -12.62
N ILE A 32 -12.35 13.50 -11.39
CA ILE A 32 -13.19 13.12 -10.26
C ILE A 32 -14.63 13.62 -10.40
N HIS A 33 -14.83 14.87 -10.86
CA HIS A 33 -16.18 15.37 -11.14
C HIS A 33 -16.91 14.48 -12.16
N GLU A 34 -16.28 14.14 -13.26
CA GLU A 34 -16.86 13.28 -14.29
C GLU A 34 -17.17 11.87 -13.74
N CYS A 35 -16.25 11.29 -12.97
CA CYS A 35 -16.50 9.99 -12.33
C CYS A 35 -17.68 10.02 -11.37
N MET A 36 -17.88 11.10 -10.61
CA MET A 36 -19.03 11.23 -9.71
C MET A 36 -20.33 11.44 -10.47
N GLU A 37 -20.33 12.27 -11.52
CA GLU A 37 -21.53 12.59 -12.32
C GLU A 37 -22.01 11.37 -13.11
N GLU A 38 -21.07 10.62 -13.71
CA GLU A 38 -21.37 9.47 -14.56
C GLU A 38 -21.42 8.14 -13.78
N ASN A 39 -21.08 8.15 -12.48
CA ASN A 39 -20.93 6.96 -11.65
C ASN A 39 -19.97 5.93 -12.28
N THR A 40 -18.85 6.40 -12.78
CA THR A 40 -17.84 5.60 -13.45
C THR A 40 -16.60 5.39 -12.55
N THR A 41 -15.70 4.52 -13.01
CA THR A 41 -14.43 4.21 -12.32
C THR A 41 -13.28 4.89 -13.01
N PHE A 42 -12.14 4.98 -12.30
CA PHE A 42 -10.87 5.41 -12.88
C PHE A 42 -9.74 4.47 -12.45
N GLY A 43 -8.67 4.43 -13.22
CA GLY A 43 -7.50 3.64 -12.91
C GLY A 43 -6.44 4.47 -12.20
N MET A 44 -5.78 3.86 -11.22
CA MET A 44 -4.62 4.43 -10.55
C MET A 44 -3.39 3.55 -10.84
N PRO A 45 -2.67 3.83 -11.97
CA PRO A 45 -1.40 3.17 -12.26
C PRO A 45 -0.36 3.50 -11.19
N ILE A 46 0.42 2.50 -10.80
CA ILE A 46 1.52 2.66 -9.86
C ILE A 46 2.66 3.41 -10.56
N VAL A 47 3.14 4.46 -9.92
CA VAL A 47 4.38 5.14 -10.29
C VAL A 47 5.45 4.77 -9.28
N PHE A 48 6.64 4.42 -9.75
CA PHE A 48 7.79 4.16 -8.91
C PHE A 48 9.04 4.75 -9.55
N ASN A 49 9.81 5.54 -8.79
CA ASN A 49 10.98 6.26 -9.29
C ASN A 49 10.68 7.06 -10.59
N GLY A 50 9.51 7.69 -10.64
CA GLY A 50 9.06 8.50 -11.79
C GLY A 50 8.65 7.69 -13.03
N LYS A 51 8.50 6.37 -12.94
CA LYS A 51 8.10 5.48 -14.04
C LYS A 51 6.81 4.75 -13.71
N LEU A 52 6.02 4.48 -14.75
CA LEU A 52 4.84 3.63 -14.64
C LEU A 52 5.25 2.15 -14.56
N GLU A 53 4.69 1.43 -13.59
CA GLU A 53 5.01 0.01 -13.31
C GLU A 53 4.18 -0.99 -14.13
N GLY A 54 3.49 -0.55 -15.16
CA GLY A 54 2.68 -1.45 -16.01
C GLY A 54 1.50 -2.11 -15.32
N THR A 55 1.19 -1.74 -14.08
CA THR A 55 0.06 -2.25 -13.30
C THR A 55 -0.56 -1.14 -12.46
N GLY A 56 -1.80 -1.34 -12.02
CA GLY A 56 -2.49 -0.38 -11.17
C GLY A 56 -3.76 -0.95 -10.57
N THR A 57 -4.48 -0.11 -9.86
CA THR A 57 -5.74 -0.44 -9.18
C THR A 57 -6.86 0.41 -9.75
N GLU A 58 -7.98 -0.20 -10.06
CA GLU A 58 -9.22 0.47 -10.45
C GLU A 58 -9.96 0.92 -9.20
N LEU A 59 -10.30 2.19 -9.17
CA LEU A 59 -11.00 2.84 -8.07
C LEU A 59 -12.40 3.27 -8.51
N GLY A 60 -13.36 3.15 -7.61
CA GLY A 60 -14.74 3.53 -7.87
C GLY A 60 -15.50 3.91 -6.61
N HIS A 61 -16.83 4.04 -6.72
CA HIS A 61 -17.69 4.49 -5.63
C HIS A 61 -17.18 5.79 -4.99
N VAL A 62 -16.78 6.74 -5.83
CA VAL A 62 -16.18 8.00 -5.40
C VAL A 62 -17.16 8.81 -4.55
N ARG A 63 -16.75 9.14 -3.33
CA ARG A 63 -17.53 9.94 -2.38
C ARG A 63 -16.78 11.22 -2.05
N LEU A 64 -17.45 12.34 -2.17
CA LEU A 64 -16.91 13.63 -1.75
C LEU A 64 -16.96 13.69 -0.22
N VAL A 65 -15.80 13.95 0.40
CA VAL A 65 -15.65 14.09 1.85
C VAL A 65 -15.64 15.58 2.23
N ASN A 66 -14.91 16.41 1.48
CA ASN A 66 -14.78 17.83 1.72
C ASN A 66 -14.47 18.59 0.43
N THR A 67 -14.83 19.88 0.39
CA THR A 67 -14.46 20.85 -0.65
C THR A 67 -13.83 22.07 -0.04
N TRP A 68 -12.78 22.59 -0.67
CA TRP A 68 -12.05 23.76 -0.24
C TRP A 68 -12.36 24.97 -1.14
N PRO A 69 -12.22 26.22 -0.65
CA PRO A 69 -12.57 27.43 -1.43
C PRO A 69 -11.83 27.56 -2.76
N GLY A 70 -10.64 26.99 -2.91
CA GLY A 70 -9.86 26.98 -4.15
C GLY A 70 -10.33 25.92 -5.16
N GLY A 71 -11.33 25.12 -4.80
CA GLY A 71 -11.88 24.04 -5.62
C GLY A 71 -11.15 22.72 -5.45
N GLU A 72 -10.20 22.63 -4.51
CA GLU A 72 -9.63 21.36 -4.07
C GLU A 72 -10.70 20.53 -3.36
N MET A 73 -10.54 19.21 -3.38
CA MET A 73 -11.48 18.30 -2.75
C MET A 73 -10.79 17.12 -2.09
N ASP A 74 -11.37 16.68 -0.97
CA ASP A 74 -11.03 15.40 -0.35
C ASP A 74 -12.09 14.38 -0.76
N ILE A 75 -11.64 13.25 -1.27
CA ILE A 75 -12.51 12.15 -1.68
C ILE A 75 -12.16 10.86 -0.94
N GLU A 76 -13.14 9.98 -0.86
CA GLU A 76 -12.95 8.58 -0.50
C GLU A 76 -13.47 7.72 -1.63
N CYS A 77 -12.71 6.69 -2.01
CA CYS A 77 -13.08 5.73 -3.03
C CYS A 77 -12.70 4.31 -2.62
N ASP A 78 -13.32 3.33 -3.24
CA ASP A 78 -13.09 1.92 -2.97
C ASP A 78 -12.17 1.33 -4.06
N ALA A 79 -11.17 0.56 -3.66
CA ALA A 79 -10.33 -0.22 -4.55
C ALA A 79 -11.08 -1.48 -5.00
N ILE A 80 -11.42 -1.56 -6.28
CA ILE A 80 -12.33 -2.57 -6.84
C ILE A 80 -11.54 -3.77 -7.35
N SER A 81 -10.57 -3.53 -8.23
CA SER A 81 -9.83 -4.58 -8.93
C SER A 81 -8.46 -4.10 -9.36
N ARG A 82 -7.62 -5.03 -9.78
CA ARG A 82 -6.32 -4.72 -10.35
C ARG A 82 -6.34 -4.84 -11.85
N PHE A 83 -5.47 -4.08 -12.50
CA PHE A 83 -5.29 -4.13 -13.93
C PHE A 83 -3.82 -4.13 -14.35
N GLU A 84 -3.55 -4.68 -15.53
CA GLU A 84 -2.35 -4.48 -16.31
C GLU A 84 -2.56 -3.27 -17.22
N LEU A 85 -1.63 -2.33 -17.22
CA LEU A 85 -1.63 -1.17 -18.09
C LEU A 85 -1.03 -1.56 -19.45
N LEU A 86 -1.83 -1.53 -20.50
CA LEU A 86 -1.40 -1.90 -21.86
C LEU A 86 -0.91 -0.71 -22.65
N ASP A 87 -1.50 0.47 -22.40
CA ASP A 87 -1.16 1.72 -23.08
C ASP A 87 -1.50 2.90 -22.18
N PHE A 88 -0.76 4.00 -22.31
CA PHE A 88 -0.95 5.23 -21.54
C PHE A 88 -0.84 6.47 -22.40
N HIS A 89 -1.91 7.24 -22.41
CA HIS A 89 -1.96 8.56 -23.02
C HIS A 89 -1.94 9.64 -21.92
N PRO A 90 -0.90 10.48 -21.84
CA PRO A 90 -0.82 11.51 -20.80
C PRO A 90 -1.98 12.51 -20.81
N VAL A 91 -2.62 12.69 -21.96
CA VAL A 91 -3.80 13.53 -22.14
C VAL A 91 -4.81 12.76 -22.98
N ALA A 92 -5.97 12.45 -22.43
CA ALA A 92 -7.07 11.81 -23.15
C ALA A 92 -7.78 12.85 -24.05
N HIS A 93 -8.37 12.38 -25.16
CA HIS A 93 -9.01 13.28 -26.14
C HIS A 93 -10.08 14.16 -25.50
N GLY A 94 -9.91 15.48 -25.60
CA GLY A 94 -10.85 16.46 -25.03
C GLY A 94 -10.86 16.58 -23.51
N LYS A 95 -9.85 16.04 -22.82
CA LYS A 95 -9.72 16.04 -21.35
C LYS A 95 -8.42 16.68 -20.91
N LEU A 96 -8.34 17.09 -19.65
CA LEU A 96 -7.12 17.58 -19.02
C LEU A 96 -6.27 16.44 -18.40
N TYR A 97 -6.88 15.29 -18.17
CA TYR A 97 -6.26 14.12 -17.56
C TYR A 97 -5.89 13.05 -18.58
N GLY A 98 -5.07 12.11 -18.17
CA GLY A 98 -4.66 10.97 -19.00
C GLY A 98 -5.67 9.85 -19.03
N GLY A 99 -5.46 8.92 -19.94
CA GLY A 99 -6.25 7.69 -20.04
C GLY A 99 -5.44 6.58 -20.69
N GLY A 100 -5.99 5.37 -20.72
CA GLY A 100 -5.29 4.26 -21.31
C GLY A 100 -6.10 2.99 -21.39
N PHE A 101 -5.61 2.05 -22.18
CA PHE A 101 -6.16 0.71 -22.27
C PHE A 101 -5.59 -0.17 -21.17
N VAL A 102 -6.49 -0.89 -20.50
CA VAL A 102 -6.13 -1.79 -19.40
C VAL A 102 -6.73 -3.18 -19.64
N ARG A 103 -6.12 -4.16 -18.99
CA ARG A 103 -6.61 -5.52 -18.90
C ARG A 103 -6.79 -5.88 -17.44
N ASP A 104 -7.98 -6.36 -17.07
CA ASP A 104 -8.24 -6.80 -15.70
C ASP A 104 -7.34 -7.99 -15.35
N ILE A 105 -6.76 -7.95 -14.15
CA ILE A 105 -6.01 -9.04 -13.57
C ILE A 105 -6.98 -9.81 -12.67
N SER A 106 -7.16 -11.10 -12.96
CA SER A 106 -7.98 -11.99 -12.13
C SER A 106 -7.26 -12.25 -10.80
N PHE A 107 -7.94 -11.97 -9.71
CA PHE A 107 -7.46 -12.27 -8.37
C PHE A 107 -8.15 -13.52 -7.82
N THR A 108 -7.40 -14.42 -7.20
CA THR A 108 -7.92 -15.64 -6.56
C THR A 108 -7.97 -15.43 -5.06
N ASP A 109 -9.17 -15.33 -4.53
CA ASP A 109 -9.40 -15.29 -3.08
C ASP A 109 -9.34 -16.71 -2.49
N ASN A 110 -8.12 -17.19 -2.29
CA ASN A 110 -7.80 -18.48 -1.68
C ASN A 110 -7.13 -18.27 -0.32
N GLU A 111 -7.75 -17.45 0.53
CA GLU A 111 -7.23 -17.14 1.85
C GLU A 111 -7.02 -18.40 2.69
N ASP A 112 -5.83 -18.55 3.25
CA ASP A 112 -5.49 -19.58 4.22
C ASP A 112 -5.65 -19.03 5.63
N LYS A 113 -6.58 -19.60 6.39
CA LYS A 113 -6.92 -19.13 7.74
C LYS A 113 -5.78 -19.31 8.74
N GLU A 114 -4.99 -20.39 8.63
CA GLU A 114 -3.85 -20.61 9.52
C GLU A 114 -2.75 -19.60 9.26
N ARG A 115 -2.49 -19.29 7.99
CA ARG A 115 -1.54 -18.24 7.62
C ARG A 115 -2.01 -16.86 8.07
N LYS A 116 -3.28 -16.55 7.95
CA LYS A 116 -3.86 -15.29 8.45
C LYS A 116 -3.61 -15.13 9.96
N LEU A 117 -3.90 -16.17 10.75
CA LEU A 117 -3.61 -16.17 12.18
C LEU A 117 -2.09 -16.02 12.46
N ARG A 118 -1.26 -16.75 11.69
CA ARG A 118 0.20 -16.63 11.82
C ARG A 118 0.72 -15.22 11.52
N ILE A 119 0.19 -14.55 10.52
CA ILE A 119 0.51 -13.14 10.24
C ILE A 119 0.15 -12.26 11.44
N GLY A 120 -1.04 -12.45 12.00
CA GLY A 120 -1.48 -11.72 13.20
C GLY A 120 -0.52 -11.87 14.38
N ASP A 121 -0.03 -13.08 14.63
CA ASP A 121 0.95 -13.33 15.70
C ASP A 121 2.30 -12.68 15.42
N LEU A 122 2.80 -12.75 14.18
CA LEU A 122 4.05 -12.12 13.78
C LEU A 122 3.97 -10.59 13.86
N LEU A 123 2.83 -10.00 13.50
CA LEU A 123 2.60 -8.57 13.66
C LEU A 123 2.59 -8.15 15.14
N LYS A 124 1.93 -8.92 16.02
CA LYS A 124 1.97 -8.67 17.48
C LYS A 124 3.41 -8.70 18.00
N GLU A 125 4.20 -9.70 17.58
CA GLU A 125 5.61 -9.81 17.94
C GLU A 125 6.41 -8.60 17.45
N LEU A 126 6.25 -8.20 16.17
CA LEU A 126 6.90 -7.03 15.59
C LEU A 126 6.60 -5.75 16.38
N TYR A 127 5.32 -5.50 16.67
CA TYR A 127 4.90 -4.30 17.38
C TYR A 127 5.34 -4.29 18.85
N SER A 128 5.54 -5.45 19.46
CA SER A 128 6.12 -5.53 20.82
C SER A 128 7.58 -5.09 20.89
N HIS A 129 8.33 -5.22 19.78
CA HIS A 129 9.71 -4.77 19.66
C HIS A 129 9.85 -3.28 19.29
N THR A 130 8.82 -2.71 18.68
CA THR A 130 8.77 -1.29 18.38
C THR A 130 7.96 -0.61 19.47
N GLN A 131 8.50 0.38 20.15
CA GLN A 131 7.74 1.19 21.13
C GLN A 131 6.67 2.05 20.43
N PHE A 132 5.88 1.40 19.57
CA PHE A 132 4.87 2.06 18.76
C PHE A 132 3.61 2.26 19.60
N ASP A 133 3.51 3.46 20.19
CA ASP A 133 2.37 3.90 21.03
C ASP A 133 1.24 4.54 20.18
N GLY A 134 1.24 4.33 18.90
CA GLY A 134 0.46 5.13 17.95
C GLY A 134 -0.64 4.43 17.17
N GLY A 135 -1.38 3.50 17.73
CA GLY A 135 -2.52 3.06 16.96
C GLY A 135 -3.11 1.70 17.35
N HIS A 136 -4.37 1.57 17.08
CA HIS A 136 -5.10 0.31 17.22
C HIS A 136 -4.36 -0.77 16.41
N PHE A 137 -3.90 -1.79 17.12
CA PHE A 137 -3.37 -2.99 16.47
C PHE A 137 -4.50 -3.58 15.60
N PRO A 138 -4.27 -3.86 14.31
CA PRO A 138 -5.32 -4.43 13.49
C PRO A 138 -5.73 -5.78 14.06
N ASP A 139 -7.05 -6.01 14.18
CA ASP A 139 -7.56 -7.32 14.53
C ASP A 139 -6.96 -8.37 13.57
N PRO A 140 -6.36 -9.46 14.07
CA PRO A 140 -5.88 -10.55 13.22
C PRO A 140 -6.96 -11.14 12.30
N GLY A 141 -8.22 -10.98 12.67
CA GLY A 141 -9.37 -11.36 11.86
C GLY A 141 -9.76 -10.34 10.77
N ALA A 142 -9.18 -9.14 10.79
CA ALA A 142 -9.49 -8.12 9.79
C ALA A 142 -9.06 -8.53 8.37
N ASP A 143 -9.65 -7.87 7.37
CA ASP A 143 -9.32 -8.10 5.98
C ASP A 143 -7.89 -7.66 5.64
N PHE A 144 -7.31 -8.28 4.63
CA PHE A 144 -5.96 -8.00 4.14
C PHE A 144 -5.71 -6.50 3.94
N ALA A 145 -6.65 -5.81 3.32
CA ALA A 145 -6.62 -4.37 3.06
C ALA A 145 -6.43 -3.50 4.32
N VAL A 146 -6.82 -3.99 5.51
CA VAL A 146 -6.72 -3.22 6.77
C VAL A 146 -5.31 -3.24 7.35
N TRP A 147 -4.53 -4.27 7.08
CA TRP A 147 -3.25 -4.47 7.77
C TRP A 147 -2.03 -4.56 6.84
N VAL A 148 -2.21 -4.69 5.51
CA VAL A 148 -1.09 -4.87 4.57
C VAL A 148 0.00 -3.81 4.71
N HIS A 149 -0.37 -2.53 4.76
CA HIS A 149 0.58 -1.43 4.91
C HIS A 149 1.19 -1.30 6.33
N LYS A 150 0.75 -2.15 7.27
CA LYS A 150 1.28 -2.21 8.64
C LYS A 150 2.37 -3.26 8.82
N CYS A 151 2.72 -3.95 7.75
CA CYS A 151 3.76 -4.99 7.76
C CYS A 151 5.19 -4.44 7.67
N GLY A 152 5.38 -3.13 7.47
CA GLY A 152 6.69 -2.52 7.31
C GLY A 152 7.37 -2.88 5.99
N LEU A 153 6.59 -3.05 4.93
CA LEU A 153 7.08 -3.25 3.57
C LEU A 153 7.69 -1.96 3.02
N LEU A 154 8.74 -2.11 2.23
CA LEU A 154 9.26 -1.04 1.40
C LEU A 154 8.40 -0.90 0.12
N PRO A 155 8.40 0.26 -0.57
CA PRO A 155 7.61 0.44 -1.79
C PRO A 155 7.83 -0.64 -2.85
N GLU A 156 9.07 -1.07 -3.07
CA GLU A 156 9.42 -2.15 -3.99
C GLU A 156 8.74 -3.48 -3.60
N GLN A 157 8.71 -3.75 -2.30
CA GLN A 157 8.10 -4.96 -1.75
C GLN A 157 6.57 -4.92 -1.84
N GLU A 158 5.97 -3.74 -1.71
CA GLU A 158 4.53 -3.56 -1.94
C GLU A 158 4.18 -3.80 -3.42
N ILE A 159 5.02 -3.34 -4.35
CA ILE A 159 4.84 -3.60 -5.79
C ILE A 159 4.95 -5.09 -6.09
N GLU A 160 5.97 -5.78 -5.54
CA GLU A 160 6.11 -7.24 -5.68
C GLU A 160 4.91 -7.99 -5.11
N LEU A 161 4.46 -7.60 -3.91
CA LEU A 161 3.28 -8.18 -3.27
C LEU A 161 2.02 -7.94 -4.11
N ALA A 162 1.90 -6.75 -4.66
CA ALA A 162 0.79 -6.38 -5.52
C ALA A 162 0.78 -7.19 -6.83
N ALA A 163 1.91 -7.63 -7.35
CA ALA A 163 1.99 -8.48 -8.54
C ALA A 163 1.45 -9.90 -8.32
N LEU A 164 1.34 -10.35 -7.06
CA LEU A 164 0.80 -11.67 -6.73
C LEU A 164 -0.73 -11.69 -6.92
N THR A 165 -1.23 -12.68 -7.63
CA THR A 165 -2.64 -12.82 -8.04
C THR A 165 -3.45 -13.76 -7.15
N GLY A 166 -2.85 -14.34 -6.11
CA GLY A 166 -3.50 -15.20 -5.13
C GLY A 166 -3.31 -14.73 -3.70
N MET A 167 -4.38 -14.74 -2.88
CA MET A 167 -4.30 -14.37 -1.48
C MET A 167 -3.34 -15.26 -0.70
N SER A 168 -3.36 -16.56 -0.96
CA SER A 168 -2.45 -17.53 -0.34
C SER A 168 -0.97 -17.21 -0.57
N ASP A 169 -0.61 -16.75 -1.77
CA ASP A 169 0.77 -16.35 -2.10
C ASP A 169 1.15 -15.04 -1.42
N ARG A 170 0.23 -14.07 -1.37
CA ARG A 170 0.40 -12.83 -0.61
C ARG A 170 0.64 -13.11 0.87
N GLN A 171 -0.11 -14.04 1.47
CA GLN A 171 0.08 -14.44 2.86
C GLN A 171 1.46 -15.06 3.10
N LEU A 172 1.93 -15.91 2.19
CA LEU A 172 3.28 -16.49 2.28
C LEU A 172 4.36 -15.41 2.18
N TYR A 173 4.23 -14.48 1.24
CA TYR A 173 5.16 -13.37 1.09
C TYR A 173 5.27 -12.56 2.39
N ILE A 174 4.14 -12.18 2.97
CA ILE A 174 4.10 -11.43 4.22
C ILE A 174 4.71 -12.21 5.39
N ILE A 175 4.43 -13.50 5.51
CA ILE A 175 5.01 -14.34 6.57
C ILE A 175 6.55 -14.37 6.44
N HIS A 176 7.08 -14.53 5.24
CA HIS A 176 8.52 -14.50 4.99
C HIS A 176 9.13 -13.14 5.34
N HIS A 177 8.50 -12.06 4.87
CA HIS A 177 8.92 -10.69 5.17
C HIS A 177 8.98 -10.43 6.68
N LEU A 178 7.90 -10.71 7.41
CA LEU A 178 7.83 -10.48 8.86
C LEU A 178 8.85 -11.30 9.64
N LYS A 179 9.09 -12.57 9.27
CA LYS A 179 10.12 -13.40 9.88
C LYS A 179 11.53 -12.82 9.68
N ASN A 180 11.84 -12.35 8.48
CA ASN A 180 13.12 -11.74 8.17
C ASN A 180 13.32 -10.42 8.95
N LEU A 181 12.28 -9.62 9.04
CA LEU A 181 12.30 -8.36 9.78
C LEU A 181 12.53 -8.60 11.28
N LEU A 182 11.80 -9.54 11.89
CA LEU A 182 11.96 -9.93 13.30
C LEU A 182 13.35 -10.50 13.59
N SER A 183 13.87 -11.33 12.70
CA SER A 183 15.25 -11.86 12.83
C SER A 183 16.29 -10.73 12.82
N SER A 184 16.13 -9.75 11.94
CA SER A 184 17.00 -8.57 11.85
C SER A 184 16.93 -7.70 13.11
N LEU A 185 15.73 -7.48 13.65
CA LEU A 185 15.54 -6.73 14.89
C LEU A 185 16.17 -7.43 16.09
N SER A 186 16.04 -8.75 16.19
CA SER A 186 16.68 -9.55 17.24
C SER A 186 18.21 -9.46 17.17
N ALA A 187 18.79 -9.58 15.98
CA ALA A 187 20.23 -9.44 15.77
C ALA A 187 20.74 -8.04 16.18
N LEU A 188 20.01 -6.99 15.82
CA LEU A 188 20.34 -5.62 16.22
C LEU A 188 20.26 -5.41 17.73
N SER A 189 19.28 -5.98 18.40
CA SER A 189 19.14 -5.91 19.86
C SER A 189 20.33 -6.59 20.57
N GLN A 190 20.70 -7.80 20.13
CA GLN A 190 21.87 -8.51 20.67
C GLN A 190 23.17 -7.75 20.42
N MET A 191 23.30 -7.09 19.27
CA MET A 191 24.48 -6.28 18.96
C MET A 191 24.58 -5.06 19.88
N LYS A 192 23.45 -4.38 20.15
CA LYS A 192 23.40 -3.25 21.09
C LYS A 192 23.81 -3.68 22.50
N GLU A 193 23.32 -4.80 23.00
CA GLU A 193 23.70 -5.33 24.31
C GLU A 193 25.20 -5.62 24.40
N LYS A 194 25.79 -6.27 23.38
CA LYS A 194 27.24 -6.53 23.32
C LYS A 194 28.06 -5.23 23.33
N ILE A 195 27.62 -4.19 22.62
CA ILE A 195 28.30 -2.89 22.58
C ILE A 195 28.23 -2.22 23.97
N GLN A 196 27.09 -2.26 24.64
CA GLN A 196 26.93 -1.71 25.98
C GLN A 196 27.82 -2.42 26.99
N LEU A 197 27.85 -3.76 26.98
CA LEU A 197 28.74 -4.55 27.85
C LEU A 197 30.22 -4.19 27.64
N ASN A 198 30.66 -4.13 26.38
CA ASN A 198 32.05 -3.77 26.06
C ASN A 198 32.39 -2.30 26.44
N GLY A 199 31.43 -1.39 26.38
CA GLY A 199 31.60 -0.01 26.81
C GLY A 199 31.74 0.14 28.32
N HIS A 200 31.06 -0.70 29.11
CA HIS A 200 31.23 -0.74 30.56
C HIS A 200 32.59 -1.30 31.00
N PHE A 201 33.13 -2.33 30.34
CA PHE A 201 34.46 -2.87 30.65
C PHE A 201 35.59 -1.86 30.42
N LYS A 202 35.51 -1.02 29.39
CA LYS A 202 36.50 0.07 29.18
C LYS A 202 36.48 1.15 30.22
N LYS A 203 35.38 1.42 30.92
CA LYS A 203 35.30 2.38 32.01
C LYS A 203 35.85 1.84 33.33
N MET A 204 35.87 0.52 33.50
CA MET A 204 36.45 -0.12 34.73
C MET A 204 37.94 -0.42 34.61
N SER A 205 38.54 -0.36 33.42
CA SER A 205 39.96 -0.67 33.21
C SER A 205 40.86 0.55 33.13
N ASN A 206 40.44 1.72 33.59
CA ASN A 206 41.27 2.89 33.79
C ASN A 206 41.29 3.29 35.30
N PRO A 207 42.06 2.62 36.15
CA PRO A 207 42.47 3.22 37.45
C PRO A 207 43.56 4.25 37.18
N LEU A 208 43.39 5.41 37.78
CA LEU A 208 44.34 6.53 37.85
C LEU A 208 45.77 6.09 38.08
#